data_73231c23de8d63332917b2ff9395c466
#
_entry.id   73231c23de8d63332917b2ff9395c466
#
_cell.length_a   1.000
_cell.length_b   1.000
_cell.length_c   1.000
_cell.angle_alpha   90.00
_cell.angle_beta   90.00
_cell.angle_gamma   90.00
#
_symmetry.space_group_name_H-M   'P 1'
#
loop_
_entity.id
_entity.type
_entity.pdbx_description
1 polymer ?
#
loop_
_entity_poly.entity_id
_entity_poly.type
_entity_poly.pdbx_seq_one_letter_code
_entity_poly.pdbx_strand_id
1 'polypeptide(L)'
;MKKERSFRPDKVGTTILHKLYISPSQRKTILKWSLYSLMLVLISVIQDVMLSNVRVLGATTELVPCGIFLICLLEGSEKGSLFLLLSACVYVFSGSAAGNHCIVFITVFGLLATILRQYYLQKGLPAAMICVLGAMALYELGVFGIALFFSQTHWGRILIAPMTAILSVIAVPVLYPVCCAIGKIGGGESWKE
;
A
#
# COMPACT_ATOMS: atom_id res chain seq x y z
N MET A 1 3.13 52.93 42.29
CA MET A 1 1.95 52.81 41.40
C MET A 1 2.19 51.73 40.36
N LYS A 2 1.61 50.52 40.53
CA LYS A 2 1.71 49.42 39.60
C LYS A 2 0.63 49.60 38.51
N LYS A 3 1.06 49.75 37.27
CA LYS A 3 0.20 49.89 36.09
C LYS A 3 -0.49 48.56 35.84
N GLU A 4 -1.79 48.42 36.10
CA GLU A 4 -2.61 47.28 35.74
C GLU A 4 -2.61 47.13 34.21
N ARG A 5 -2.12 46.01 33.72
CA ARG A 5 -2.27 45.62 32.33
C ARG A 5 -3.71 45.16 32.10
N SER A 6 -4.53 46.03 31.53
CA SER A 6 -5.88 45.68 31.09
C SER A 6 -5.78 44.52 30.07
N PHE A 7 -6.36 43.40 30.44
CA PHE A 7 -6.57 42.28 29.51
C PHE A 7 -7.54 42.72 28.42
N ARG A 8 -7.01 42.90 27.22
CA ARG A 8 -7.87 43.04 26.02
C ARG A 8 -8.06 41.66 25.43
N PRO A 9 -9.31 41.09 25.43
CA PRO A 9 -9.57 39.86 24.72
C PRO A 9 -9.36 40.13 23.23
N ASP A 10 -8.43 39.42 22.61
CA ASP A 10 -8.26 39.41 21.17
C ASP A 10 -9.61 39.04 20.53
N LYS A 11 -10.09 39.88 19.62
CA LYS A 11 -11.25 39.59 18.81
C LYS A 11 -10.91 38.35 17.97
N VAL A 12 -11.35 37.18 18.43
CA VAL A 12 -11.31 35.95 17.66
C VAL A 12 -12.22 36.14 16.46
N GLY A 13 -11.69 36.74 15.41
CA GLY A 13 -12.32 36.74 14.09
C GLY A 13 -12.37 35.29 13.62
N THR A 14 -13.50 34.64 13.87
CA THR A 14 -13.83 33.32 13.36
C THR A 14 -14.09 33.40 11.87
N THR A 15 -13.07 33.76 11.10
CA THR A 15 -13.15 33.62 9.66
C THR A 15 -12.92 32.14 9.34
N ILE A 16 -13.94 31.49 8.82
CA ILE A 16 -13.94 30.08 8.37
C ILE A 16 -12.69 29.80 7.49
N LEU A 17 -12.20 30.82 6.78
CA LEU A 17 -10.95 30.77 6.00
C LEU A 17 -9.68 30.49 6.84
N HIS A 18 -9.65 30.84 8.15
CA HIS A 18 -8.49 30.54 9.01
C HIS A 18 -8.43 29.07 9.41
N LYS A 19 -9.58 28.35 9.37
CA LYS A 19 -9.65 26.90 9.59
C LYS A 19 -9.18 26.09 8.37
N LEU A 20 -9.11 26.68 7.20
CA LEU A 20 -8.67 26.07 5.95
C LEU A 20 -7.18 26.28 5.65
N TYR A 21 -6.44 26.89 6.58
CA TYR A 21 -4.98 27.04 6.42
C TYR A 21 -4.29 25.70 6.59
N ILE A 22 -4.06 24.99 5.46
CA ILE A 22 -3.30 23.76 5.43
C ILE A 22 -1.83 24.11 5.67
N SER A 23 -1.29 23.63 6.79
CA SER A 23 0.13 23.78 7.13
C SER A 23 1.04 23.25 5.99
N PRO A 24 2.22 23.84 5.77
CA PRO A 24 3.17 23.37 4.75
C PRO A 24 3.53 21.88 4.91
N SER A 25 3.57 21.37 6.15
CA SER A 25 3.78 19.95 6.43
C SER A 25 2.62 19.07 5.99
N GLN A 26 1.38 19.53 6.21
CA GLN A 26 0.17 18.82 5.76
C GLN A 26 0.08 18.78 4.23
N ARG A 27 0.47 19.85 3.54
CA ARG A 27 0.51 19.87 2.06
C ARG A 27 1.45 18.81 1.51
N LYS A 28 2.64 18.64 2.10
CA LYS A 28 3.60 17.60 1.71
C LYS A 28 3.05 16.20 1.95
N THR A 29 2.36 16.00 3.07
CA THR A 29 1.72 14.72 3.38
C THR A 29 0.60 14.38 2.40
N ILE A 30 -0.28 15.35 2.10
CA ILE A 30 -1.36 15.18 1.12
C ILE A 30 -0.78 14.87 -0.27
N LEU A 31 0.24 15.61 -0.71
CA LEU A 31 0.90 15.38 -1.99
C LEU A 31 1.49 13.97 -2.09
N LYS A 32 2.15 13.50 -1.02
CA LYS A 32 2.71 12.16 -0.93
C LYS A 32 1.64 11.07 -1.13
N TRP A 33 0.54 11.14 -0.37
CA TRP A 33 -0.54 10.16 -0.47
C TRP A 33 -1.27 10.23 -1.82
N SER A 34 -1.42 11.41 -2.40
CA SER A 34 -1.95 11.60 -3.74
C SER A 34 -1.05 10.95 -4.81
N LEU A 35 0.27 11.07 -4.67
CA LEU A 35 1.22 10.44 -5.58
C LEU A 35 1.20 8.90 -5.47
N TYR A 36 1.10 8.34 -4.26
CA TYR A 36 0.93 6.90 -4.09
C TYR A 36 -0.37 6.39 -4.71
N SER A 37 -1.48 7.11 -4.50
CA SER A 37 -2.76 6.75 -5.11
C SER A 37 -2.70 6.82 -6.63
N LEU A 38 -2.08 7.86 -7.19
CA LEU A 38 -1.88 8.00 -8.64
C LEU A 38 -1.02 6.86 -9.20
N MET A 39 0.06 6.49 -8.48
CA MET A 39 0.91 5.38 -8.86
C MET A 39 0.13 4.05 -8.89
N LEU A 40 -0.72 3.78 -7.89
CA LEU A 40 -1.55 2.57 -7.86
C LEU A 40 -2.57 2.54 -9.00
N VAL A 41 -3.18 3.68 -9.33
CA VAL A 41 -4.09 3.77 -10.49
C VAL A 41 -3.34 3.46 -11.79
N LEU A 42 -2.13 3.99 -11.98
CA LEU A 42 -1.31 3.69 -13.16
C LEU A 42 -0.95 2.20 -13.22
N ILE A 43 -0.57 1.59 -12.08
CA ILE A 43 -0.27 0.16 -11.99
C ILE A 43 -1.51 -0.67 -12.33
N SER A 44 -2.70 -0.29 -11.83
CA SER A 44 -3.96 -0.97 -12.15
C SER A 44 -4.25 -0.93 -13.66
N VAL A 45 -4.11 0.23 -14.28
CA VAL A 45 -4.29 0.36 -15.74
C VAL A 45 -3.29 -0.53 -16.50
N ILE A 46 -2.03 -0.54 -16.10
CA ILE A 46 -1.01 -1.40 -16.73
C ILE A 46 -1.36 -2.88 -16.56
N GLN A 47 -1.78 -3.28 -15.36
CA GLN A 47 -2.19 -4.64 -15.07
C GLN A 47 -3.38 -5.06 -15.94
N ASP A 48 -4.44 -4.25 -15.97
CA ASP A 48 -5.68 -4.60 -16.65
C ASP A 48 -5.55 -4.55 -18.18
N VAL A 49 -4.78 -3.61 -18.72
CA VAL A 49 -4.63 -3.44 -20.18
C VAL A 49 -3.54 -4.34 -20.76
N MET A 50 -2.37 -4.42 -20.10
CA MET A 50 -1.20 -5.09 -20.68
C MET A 50 -1.00 -6.51 -20.16
N LEU A 51 -1.16 -6.72 -18.85
CA LEU A 51 -0.78 -7.98 -18.19
C LEU A 51 -1.93 -8.99 -18.07
N SER A 52 -3.18 -8.56 -18.13
CA SER A 52 -4.35 -9.46 -18.05
C SER A 52 -4.35 -10.54 -19.13
N ASN A 53 -3.77 -10.24 -20.29
CA ASN A 53 -3.67 -11.16 -21.42
C ASN A 53 -2.38 -12.00 -21.42
N VAL A 54 -1.39 -11.65 -20.61
CA VAL A 54 -0.12 -12.36 -20.52
C VAL A 54 -0.18 -13.41 -19.43
N ARG A 55 -0.28 -14.68 -19.82
CA ARG A 55 -0.26 -15.82 -18.90
C ARG A 55 1.03 -16.60 -19.08
N VAL A 56 1.80 -16.72 -18.03
CA VAL A 56 3.03 -17.54 -18.00
C VAL A 56 2.74 -18.80 -17.20
N LEU A 57 2.71 -19.96 -17.86
CA LEU A 57 2.36 -21.25 -17.23
C LEU A 57 0.98 -21.27 -16.54
N GLY A 58 0.06 -20.44 -17.01
CA GLY A 58 -1.27 -20.29 -16.41
C GLY A 58 -1.35 -19.30 -15.25
N ALA A 59 -0.21 -18.75 -14.80
CA ALA A 59 -0.14 -17.69 -13.80
C ALA A 59 -0.26 -16.31 -14.46
N THR A 60 -0.90 -15.39 -13.77
CA THR A 60 -1.02 -13.97 -14.16
C THR A 60 -0.16 -13.12 -13.20
N THR A 61 0.19 -11.92 -13.61
CA THR A 61 0.95 -11.00 -12.75
C THR A 61 -0.02 -10.07 -12.02
N GLU A 62 -0.02 -10.10 -10.70
CA GLU A 62 -0.82 -9.20 -9.86
C GLU A 62 0.05 -8.06 -9.29
N LEU A 63 0.14 -6.96 -10.05
CA LEU A 63 0.98 -5.83 -9.69
C LEU A 63 0.35 -4.93 -8.62
N VAL A 64 -0.99 -4.82 -8.58
CA VAL A 64 -1.69 -3.92 -7.66
C VAL A 64 -1.51 -4.37 -6.21
N PRO A 65 -1.79 -5.63 -5.82
CA PRO A 65 -1.50 -6.11 -4.46
C PRO A 65 -0.02 -5.98 -4.09
N CYS A 66 0.88 -6.28 -5.04
CA CYS A 66 2.32 -6.13 -4.86
C CYS A 66 2.70 -4.67 -4.54
N GLY A 67 2.16 -3.69 -5.29
CA GLY A 67 2.36 -2.26 -5.03
C GLY A 67 1.80 -1.81 -3.69
N ILE A 68 0.61 -2.29 -3.31
CA ILE A 68 -0.02 -1.99 -2.03
C ILE A 68 0.86 -2.49 -0.86
N PHE A 69 1.34 -3.74 -0.92
CA PHE A 69 2.24 -4.30 0.09
C PHE A 69 3.54 -3.52 0.19
N LEU A 70 4.14 -3.15 -0.95
CA LEU A 70 5.38 -2.39 -0.99
C LEU A 70 5.22 -1.02 -0.33
N ILE A 71 4.16 -0.27 -0.64
CA ILE A 71 3.89 1.05 -0.04
C ILE A 71 3.69 0.90 1.47
N CYS A 72 2.89 -0.07 1.91
CA CYS A 72 2.64 -0.32 3.32
C CYS A 72 3.92 -0.65 4.08
N LEU A 73 4.78 -1.50 3.51
CA LEU A 73 6.09 -1.82 4.07
C LEU A 73 6.97 -0.59 4.24
N LEU A 74 6.99 0.31 3.27
CA LEU A 74 7.84 1.49 3.29
C LEU A 74 7.35 2.55 4.28
N GLU A 75 6.04 2.75 4.39
CA GLU A 75 5.43 3.78 5.27
C GLU A 75 5.31 3.35 6.73
N GLY A 76 5.39 2.05 7.00
CA GLY A 76 5.27 1.49 8.35
C GLY A 76 3.83 1.20 8.78
N SER A 77 3.68 0.62 9.98
CA SER A 77 2.40 0.08 10.44
C SER A 77 1.32 1.13 10.69
N GLU A 78 1.66 2.31 11.23
CA GLU A 78 0.64 3.30 11.63
C GLU A 78 -0.07 3.94 10.44
N LYS A 79 0.71 4.54 9.52
CA LYS A 79 0.14 5.26 8.36
C LYS A 79 -0.11 4.33 7.18
N GLY A 80 0.75 3.32 7.03
CA GLY A 80 0.64 2.31 5.98
C GLY A 80 -0.60 1.44 6.13
N SER A 81 -1.05 1.12 7.35
CA SER A 81 -2.22 0.28 7.57
C SER A 81 -3.52 0.90 7.07
N LEU A 82 -3.71 2.20 7.31
CA LEU A 82 -4.89 2.92 6.81
C LEU A 82 -4.91 2.95 5.26
N PHE A 83 -3.76 3.25 4.68
CA PHE A 83 -3.63 3.26 3.23
C PHE A 83 -3.82 1.88 2.61
N LEU A 84 -3.29 0.83 3.27
CA LEU A 84 -3.46 -0.56 2.89
C LEU A 84 -4.94 -0.94 2.80
N LEU A 85 -5.72 -0.63 3.85
CA LEU A 85 -7.17 -0.91 3.89
C LEU A 85 -7.92 -0.15 2.79
N LEU A 86 -7.67 1.16 2.66
CA LEU A 86 -8.35 1.98 1.65
C LEU A 86 -8.01 1.52 0.23
N SER A 87 -6.73 1.22 -0.05
CA SER A 87 -6.31 0.75 -1.38
C SER A 87 -6.83 -0.66 -1.69
N ALA A 88 -6.93 -1.55 -0.68
CA ALA A 88 -7.56 -2.85 -0.84
C ALA A 88 -9.06 -2.74 -1.20
N CYS A 89 -9.78 -1.81 -0.56
CA CYS A 89 -11.17 -1.53 -0.91
C CYS A 89 -11.28 -1.02 -2.36
N VAL A 90 -10.46 -0.05 -2.75
CA VAL A 90 -10.47 0.49 -4.13
C VAL A 90 -10.15 -0.62 -5.14
N TYR A 91 -9.17 -1.48 -4.84
CA TYR A 91 -8.80 -2.60 -5.70
C TYR A 91 -9.96 -3.58 -5.93
N VAL A 92 -10.71 -3.90 -4.88
CA VAL A 92 -11.89 -4.80 -5.00
C VAL A 92 -13.02 -4.10 -5.74
N PHE A 93 -13.29 -2.82 -5.46
CA PHE A 93 -14.36 -2.07 -6.15
C PHE A 93 -14.04 -1.78 -7.63
N SER A 94 -12.77 -1.76 -8.02
CA SER A 94 -12.38 -1.66 -9.44
C SER A 94 -12.73 -2.90 -10.26
N GLY A 95 -13.09 -4.01 -9.60
CA GLY A 95 -13.42 -5.28 -10.27
C GLY A 95 -12.20 -6.09 -10.70
N SER A 96 -10.98 -5.63 -10.43
CA SER A 96 -9.74 -6.34 -10.77
C SER A 96 -9.41 -7.48 -9.81
N ALA A 97 -10.04 -7.51 -8.62
CA ALA A 97 -9.80 -8.53 -7.60
C ALA A 97 -10.67 -9.77 -7.80
N ALA A 98 -10.17 -10.92 -7.33
CA ALA A 98 -10.89 -12.20 -7.40
C ALA A 98 -12.18 -12.25 -6.55
N GLY A 99 -12.39 -11.30 -5.64
CA GLY A 99 -13.60 -11.21 -4.81
C GLY A 99 -13.41 -10.35 -3.57
N ASN A 100 -14.50 -10.15 -2.82
CA ASN A 100 -14.52 -9.28 -1.63
C ASN A 100 -13.61 -9.77 -0.48
N HIS A 101 -13.31 -11.06 -0.42
CA HIS A 101 -12.39 -11.66 0.56
C HIS A 101 -10.95 -11.14 0.40
N CYS A 102 -10.59 -10.64 -0.78
CA CYS A 102 -9.27 -10.06 -1.04
C CYS A 102 -8.97 -8.86 -0.13
N ILE A 103 -9.99 -8.07 0.29
CA ILE A 103 -9.79 -6.96 1.23
C ILE A 103 -9.18 -7.47 2.54
N VAL A 104 -9.75 -8.55 3.08
CA VAL A 104 -9.28 -9.14 4.34
C VAL A 104 -7.86 -9.68 4.19
N PHE A 105 -7.60 -10.43 3.13
CA PHE A 105 -6.28 -11.03 2.91
C PHE A 105 -5.19 -9.99 2.69
N ILE A 106 -5.43 -8.99 1.83
CA ILE A 106 -4.48 -7.91 1.60
C ILE A 106 -4.21 -7.17 2.91
N THR A 107 -5.26 -6.87 3.69
CA THR A 107 -5.11 -6.13 4.95
C THR A 107 -4.34 -6.95 5.98
N VAL A 108 -4.70 -8.20 6.22
CA VAL A 108 -4.07 -9.05 7.24
C VAL A 108 -2.62 -9.36 6.87
N PHE A 109 -2.37 -9.83 5.65
CA PHE A 109 -1.02 -10.22 5.25
C PHE A 109 -0.09 -9.01 5.03
N GLY A 110 -0.62 -7.88 4.58
CA GLY A 110 0.13 -6.64 4.49
C GLY A 110 0.56 -6.11 5.86
N LEU A 111 -0.34 -6.14 6.84
CA LEU A 111 -0.01 -5.78 8.23
C LEU A 111 1.02 -6.73 8.82
N LEU A 112 0.84 -8.04 8.65
CA LEU A 112 1.77 -9.06 9.13
C LEU A 112 3.18 -8.84 8.56
N ALA A 113 3.28 -8.62 7.25
CA ALA A 113 4.55 -8.36 6.58
C ALA A 113 5.22 -7.06 7.08
N THR A 114 4.42 -6.01 7.34
CA THR A 114 4.94 -4.74 7.87
C THR A 114 5.48 -4.89 9.29
N ILE A 115 4.77 -5.63 10.13
CA ILE A 115 5.20 -5.93 11.50
C ILE A 115 6.49 -6.77 11.48
N LEU A 116 6.53 -7.83 10.67
CA LEU A 116 7.73 -8.66 10.52
C LEU A 116 8.94 -7.84 10.08
N ARG A 117 8.78 -6.95 9.10
CA ARG A 117 9.86 -6.08 8.67
C ARG A 117 10.31 -5.14 9.78
N GLN A 118 9.40 -4.55 10.53
CA GLN A 118 9.72 -3.58 11.58
C GLN A 118 10.57 -4.19 12.70
N TYR A 119 10.33 -5.47 13.03
CA TYR A 119 11.02 -6.14 14.14
C TYR A 119 12.24 -6.95 13.73
N TYR A 120 12.29 -7.49 12.53
CA TYR A 120 13.28 -8.51 12.16
C TYR A 120 14.18 -8.14 11.00
N LEU A 121 13.84 -7.19 10.15
CA LEU A 121 14.58 -6.95 8.93
C LEU A 121 15.13 -5.52 8.87
N GLN A 122 16.39 -5.42 8.43
CA GLN A 122 17.03 -4.13 8.15
C GLN A 122 16.39 -3.48 6.92
N LYS A 123 16.43 -2.14 6.86
CA LYS A 123 15.94 -1.38 5.71
C LYS A 123 16.79 -1.69 4.48
N GLY A 124 16.14 -2.08 3.39
CA GLY A 124 16.82 -2.36 2.14
C GLY A 124 15.92 -3.00 1.10
N LEU A 125 16.31 -2.93 -0.17
CA LEU A 125 15.60 -3.55 -1.28
C LEU A 125 15.44 -5.08 -1.09
N PRO A 126 16.48 -5.87 -0.71
CA PRO A 126 16.32 -7.30 -0.57
C PRO A 126 15.34 -7.67 0.55
N ALA A 127 15.35 -6.95 1.66
CA ALA A 127 14.39 -7.15 2.74
C ALA A 127 12.95 -6.86 2.29
N ALA A 128 12.75 -5.78 1.54
CA ALA A 128 11.46 -5.46 0.96
C ALA A 128 10.97 -6.53 -0.01
N MET A 129 11.84 -7.06 -0.87
CA MET A 129 11.50 -8.14 -1.80
C MET A 129 11.05 -9.41 -1.07
N ILE A 130 11.79 -9.84 -0.03
CA ILE A 130 11.45 -11.02 0.76
C ILE A 130 10.10 -10.84 1.46
N CYS A 131 9.86 -9.68 2.07
CA CYS A 131 8.59 -9.41 2.75
C CYS A 131 7.40 -9.35 1.78
N VAL A 132 7.58 -8.68 0.62
CA VAL A 132 6.53 -8.63 -0.41
C VAL A 132 6.27 -10.01 -0.97
N LEU A 133 7.32 -10.82 -1.24
CA LEU A 133 7.16 -12.19 -1.70
C LEU A 133 6.36 -13.03 -0.71
N GLY A 134 6.70 -12.95 0.58
CA GLY A 134 5.97 -13.66 1.64
C GLY A 134 4.51 -13.23 1.73
N ALA A 135 4.24 -11.91 1.71
CA ALA A 135 2.88 -11.38 1.74
C ALA A 135 2.07 -11.80 0.50
N MET A 136 2.66 -11.72 -0.70
CA MET A 136 2.03 -12.16 -1.94
C MET A 136 1.76 -13.66 -1.94
N ALA A 137 2.71 -14.49 -1.50
CA ALA A 137 2.52 -15.94 -1.43
C ALA A 137 1.37 -16.31 -0.48
N LEU A 138 1.29 -15.67 0.69
CA LEU A 138 0.20 -15.89 1.64
C LEU A 138 -1.15 -15.40 1.09
N TYR A 139 -1.17 -14.25 0.42
CA TYR A 139 -2.35 -13.70 -0.23
C TYR A 139 -2.87 -14.68 -1.30
N GLU A 140 -2.01 -15.10 -2.22
CA GLU A 140 -2.38 -16.02 -3.30
C GLU A 140 -2.85 -17.39 -2.79
N LEU A 141 -2.16 -17.93 -1.76
CA LEU A 141 -2.59 -19.16 -1.11
C LEU A 141 -3.94 -19.00 -0.43
N GLY A 142 -4.21 -17.86 0.18
CA GLY A 142 -5.50 -17.54 0.78
C GLY A 142 -6.61 -17.48 -0.26
N VAL A 143 -6.41 -16.78 -1.37
CA VAL A 143 -7.35 -16.69 -2.49
C VAL A 143 -7.60 -18.09 -3.11
N PHE A 144 -6.52 -18.85 -3.33
CA PHE A 144 -6.61 -20.21 -3.82
C PHE A 144 -7.40 -21.12 -2.86
N GLY A 145 -7.17 -21.00 -1.55
CA GLY A 145 -7.88 -21.77 -0.53
C GLY A 145 -9.40 -21.51 -0.56
N ILE A 146 -9.82 -20.24 -0.72
CA ILE A 146 -11.23 -19.90 -0.87
C ILE A 146 -11.79 -20.45 -2.19
N ALA A 147 -11.07 -20.29 -3.29
CA ALA A 147 -11.48 -20.81 -4.57
C ALA A 147 -11.63 -22.34 -4.55
N LEU A 148 -10.78 -23.04 -3.79
CA LEU A 148 -10.88 -24.47 -3.57
C LEU A 148 -12.12 -24.82 -2.73
N PHE A 149 -12.38 -24.10 -1.65
CA PHE A 149 -13.53 -24.31 -0.78
C PHE A 149 -14.86 -24.17 -1.53
N PHE A 150 -14.96 -23.21 -2.44
CA PHE A 150 -16.12 -23.00 -3.29
C PHE A 150 -16.12 -23.88 -4.57
N SER A 151 -15.23 -24.86 -4.66
CA SER A 151 -15.10 -25.77 -5.81
C SER A 151 -14.88 -25.08 -7.16
N GLN A 152 -14.33 -23.87 -7.14
CA GLN A 152 -14.01 -23.08 -8.34
C GLN A 152 -12.68 -23.51 -8.97
N THR A 153 -11.84 -24.24 -8.24
CA THR A 153 -10.54 -24.71 -8.70
C THR A 153 -10.25 -26.14 -8.21
N HIS A 154 -9.19 -26.74 -8.75
CA HIS A 154 -8.76 -28.10 -8.40
C HIS A 154 -7.35 -28.08 -7.78
N TRP A 155 -7.06 -29.05 -6.91
CA TRP A 155 -5.77 -29.21 -6.26
C TRP A 155 -4.57 -29.20 -7.21
N GLY A 156 -4.74 -29.72 -8.44
CA GLY A 156 -3.69 -29.72 -9.46
C GLY A 156 -3.18 -28.34 -9.88
N ARG A 157 -3.87 -27.26 -9.51
CA ARG A 157 -3.50 -25.88 -9.83
C ARG A 157 -2.79 -25.14 -8.68
N ILE A 158 -2.45 -25.83 -7.58
CA ILE A 158 -1.80 -25.21 -6.40
C ILE A 158 -0.48 -24.50 -6.74
N LEU A 159 0.24 -24.97 -7.76
CA LEU A 159 1.49 -24.36 -8.20
C LEU A 159 1.32 -22.99 -8.89
N ILE A 160 0.10 -22.64 -9.31
CA ILE A 160 -0.18 -21.35 -9.95
C ILE A 160 -0.02 -20.21 -8.93
N ALA A 161 -0.49 -20.39 -7.69
CA ALA A 161 -0.42 -19.37 -6.65
C ALA A 161 1.03 -18.89 -6.36
N PRO A 162 1.99 -19.75 -6.02
CA PRO A 162 3.37 -19.28 -5.80
C PRO A 162 4.01 -18.73 -7.08
N MET A 163 3.63 -19.23 -8.26
CA MET A 163 4.13 -18.72 -9.54
C MET A 163 3.64 -17.29 -9.80
N THR A 164 2.37 -16.99 -9.52
CA THR A 164 1.81 -15.63 -9.57
C THR A 164 2.54 -14.71 -8.61
N ALA A 165 2.81 -15.15 -7.38
CA ALA A 165 3.56 -14.36 -6.40
C ALA A 165 4.98 -14.05 -6.88
N ILE A 166 5.71 -15.03 -7.42
CA ILE A 166 7.08 -14.84 -7.94
C ILE A 166 7.08 -13.85 -9.12
N LEU A 167 6.16 -14.03 -10.09
CA LEU A 167 6.06 -13.15 -11.25
C LEU A 167 5.75 -11.70 -10.83
N SER A 168 4.87 -11.51 -9.85
CA SER A 168 4.50 -10.18 -9.35
C SER A 168 5.67 -9.49 -8.65
N VAL A 169 6.50 -10.23 -7.91
CA VAL A 169 7.65 -9.69 -7.18
C VAL A 169 8.77 -9.24 -8.12
N ILE A 170 8.85 -9.74 -9.35
CA ILE A 170 9.81 -9.24 -10.35
C ILE A 170 9.63 -7.74 -10.61
N ALA A 171 8.44 -7.18 -10.42
CA ALA A 171 8.20 -5.76 -10.55
C ALA A 171 8.70 -4.91 -9.36
N VAL A 172 8.96 -5.52 -8.20
CA VAL A 172 9.40 -4.79 -6.99
C VAL A 172 10.67 -3.96 -7.21
N PRO A 173 11.74 -4.44 -7.85
CA PRO A 173 12.93 -3.64 -8.11
C PRO A 173 12.67 -2.36 -8.90
N VAL A 174 11.64 -2.35 -9.75
CA VAL A 174 11.25 -1.17 -10.53
C VAL A 174 10.37 -0.23 -9.70
N LEU A 175 9.43 -0.79 -8.91
CA LEU A 175 8.52 -0.02 -8.09
C LEU A 175 9.19 0.57 -6.84
N TYR A 176 10.17 -0.12 -6.27
CA TYR A 176 10.86 0.27 -5.06
C TYR A 176 11.49 1.66 -5.11
N PRO A 177 12.32 2.02 -6.13
CA PRO A 177 12.92 3.35 -6.20
C PRO A 177 11.86 4.45 -6.38
N VAL A 178 10.77 4.17 -7.10
CA VAL A 178 9.65 5.12 -7.27
C VAL A 178 8.96 5.37 -5.93
N CYS A 179 8.63 4.30 -5.20
CA CYS A 179 8.04 4.42 -3.87
C CYS A 179 8.96 5.15 -2.89
N CYS A 180 10.27 4.87 -2.93
CA CYS A 180 11.26 5.58 -2.13
C CYS A 180 11.33 7.08 -2.47
N ALA A 181 11.30 7.43 -3.74
CA ALA A 181 11.29 8.83 -4.18
C ALA A 181 10.06 9.58 -3.67
N ILE A 182 8.87 8.97 -3.75
CA ILE A 182 7.62 9.54 -3.24
C ILE A 182 7.68 9.66 -1.70
N GLY A 183 8.19 8.64 -1.01
CA GLY A 183 8.33 8.62 0.45
C GLY A 183 9.16 9.79 0.99
N LYS A 184 10.24 10.16 0.29
CA LYS A 184 11.12 11.30 0.66
C LYS A 184 10.41 12.65 0.62
N ILE A 185 9.38 12.84 -0.21
CA ILE A 185 8.62 14.09 -0.33
C ILE A 185 7.92 14.44 0.98
N GLY A 186 7.45 13.44 1.72
CA GLY A 186 6.69 13.62 2.97
C GLY A 186 7.52 13.95 4.21
N GLY A 187 8.85 13.95 4.14
CA GLY A 187 9.74 14.30 5.26
C GLY A 187 9.65 13.36 6.47
N GLY A 188 9.22 12.11 6.28
CA GLY A 188 9.16 11.11 7.34
C GLY A 188 10.56 10.74 7.84
N GLU A 189 10.75 10.68 9.16
CA GLU A 189 12.01 10.28 9.79
C GLU A 189 12.47 8.86 9.42
N SER A 190 11.56 8.03 8.91
CA SER A 190 11.85 6.67 8.46
C SER A 190 12.82 6.58 7.28
N TRP A 191 13.13 7.70 6.61
CA TRP A 191 13.97 7.78 5.41
C TRP A 191 15.33 8.45 5.65
N LYS A 192 15.60 8.87 6.89
CA LYS A 192 16.93 9.34 7.28
C LYS A 192 17.78 8.14 7.69
N GLU A 193 18.66 7.73 6.83
CA GLU A 193 19.90 7.03 7.16
C GLU A 193 20.97 8.03 7.48
#